data_a3aeeb9a87c886dd0a6f0cb7d3501b10
#
_entry.id   a3aeeb9a87c886dd0a6f0cb7d3501b10
#
_cell.length_a   1.000
_cell.length_b   1.000
_cell.length_c   1.000
_cell.angle_alpha   90.00
_cell.angle_beta   90.00
_cell.angle_gamma   90.00
#
_symmetry.space_group_name_H-M   'P 1'
#
loop_
_entity.id
_entity.type
_entity.pdbx_description
1 polymer ?
#
loop_
_entity_poly.entity_id
_entity_poly.type
_entity_poly.pdbx_seq_one_letter_code
_entity_poly.pdbx_strand_id
1 'polypeptide(L)'
;MTRSELIEMVKDELTGSCALPYSIPEREMERIIKQALNWFYLNYQYAVETQYYVIPKTDFAAKEFKSTRSVLLPECVISVFEVKEINGGSRLGTIDADFSDNRLIASELFLSPFQSDDLVLRTAQYSYWDLTQAFFLERIAYDYNQNTKRMKILGRDPKKNVFLQTLVKIEESKLYDDWMFQRYVTCQAKMSLGRIL
;
A
#
# COMPACT_ATOMS: atom_id res chain seq x y z
N MET A 1 -0.22 -14.60 -15.50
CA MET A 1 0.86 -14.67 -16.54
C MET A 1 2.22 -14.60 -15.87
N THR A 2 3.16 -15.39 -16.33
CA THR A 2 4.55 -15.33 -15.86
C THR A 2 5.32 -14.23 -16.59
N ARG A 3 6.46 -13.83 -16.03
CA ARG A 3 7.35 -12.83 -16.67
C ARG A 3 7.86 -13.29 -18.03
N SER A 4 8.15 -14.59 -18.17
CA SER A 4 8.62 -15.18 -19.44
C SER A 4 7.53 -15.13 -20.50
N GLU A 5 6.30 -15.46 -20.17
CA GLU A 5 5.14 -15.38 -21.09
C GLU A 5 4.90 -13.93 -21.54
N LEU A 6 5.06 -12.94 -20.64
CA LEU A 6 4.96 -11.53 -21.00
C LEU A 6 6.04 -11.14 -22.02
N ILE A 7 7.29 -11.59 -21.82
CA ILE A 7 8.40 -11.30 -22.74
C ILE A 7 8.13 -11.93 -24.10
N GLU A 8 7.66 -13.17 -24.15
CA GLU A 8 7.31 -13.85 -25.41
C GLU A 8 6.18 -13.12 -26.14
N MET A 9 5.10 -12.79 -25.45
CA MET A 9 3.99 -12.02 -26.01
C MET A 9 4.45 -10.69 -26.61
N VAL A 10 5.29 -9.95 -25.90
CA VAL A 10 5.80 -8.66 -26.39
C VAL A 10 6.72 -8.87 -27.58
N LYS A 11 7.58 -9.88 -27.59
CA LYS A 11 8.42 -10.24 -28.74
C LYS A 11 7.58 -10.59 -29.96
N ASP A 12 6.56 -11.41 -29.81
CA ASP A 12 5.65 -11.80 -30.90
C ASP A 12 4.93 -10.59 -31.50
N GLU A 13 4.47 -9.65 -30.64
CA GLU A 13 3.84 -8.41 -31.13
C GLU A 13 4.83 -7.47 -31.85
N LEU A 14 6.10 -7.45 -31.44
CA LEU A 14 7.14 -6.62 -32.09
C LEU A 14 7.59 -7.20 -33.42
N THR A 15 7.71 -8.52 -33.51
CA THR A 15 8.22 -9.21 -34.69
C THR A 15 7.14 -9.61 -35.68
N GLY A 16 5.84 -9.40 -35.32
CA GLY A 16 4.72 -9.90 -36.10
C GLY A 16 4.77 -11.43 -36.24
N SER A 17 4.97 -12.14 -35.13
CA SER A 17 5.12 -13.60 -35.09
C SER A 17 6.29 -14.09 -35.96
N CYS A 18 7.46 -13.50 -35.75
CA CYS A 18 8.71 -13.81 -36.47
C CYS A 18 8.75 -13.42 -37.97
N ALA A 19 7.84 -12.58 -38.45
CA ALA A 19 7.86 -12.06 -39.79
C ALA A 19 9.00 -11.04 -40.03
N LEU A 20 9.42 -10.35 -38.96
CA LEU A 20 10.53 -9.39 -38.99
C LEU A 20 11.78 -9.98 -38.34
N PRO A 21 12.97 -9.87 -38.95
CA PRO A 21 14.22 -10.43 -38.42
C PRO A 21 14.82 -9.61 -37.27
N TYR A 22 13.99 -8.94 -36.51
CA TYR A 22 14.44 -7.98 -35.52
C TYR A 22 14.05 -8.43 -34.10
N SER A 23 15.01 -8.46 -33.18
CA SER A 23 14.75 -8.81 -31.79
C SER A 23 15.41 -7.82 -30.84
N ILE A 24 14.71 -7.49 -29.78
CA ILE A 24 15.28 -6.74 -28.67
C ILE A 24 16.07 -7.73 -27.78
N PRO A 25 17.30 -7.41 -27.37
CA PRO A 25 18.04 -8.23 -26.41
C PRO A 25 17.26 -8.44 -25.11
N GLU A 26 17.33 -9.63 -24.55
CA GLU A 26 16.59 -9.99 -23.33
C GLU A 26 16.88 -9.03 -22.18
N ARG A 27 18.15 -8.65 -22.01
CA ARG A 27 18.57 -7.67 -21.00
C ARG A 27 17.86 -6.32 -21.15
N GLU A 28 17.63 -5.89 -22.37
CA GLU A 28 16.93 -4.64 -22.65
C GLU A 28 15.43 -4.78 -22.36
N MET A 29 14.84 -5.92 -22.69
CA MET A 29 13.44 -6.23 -22.38
C MET A 29 13.21 -6.26 -20.86
N GLU A 30 14.12 -6.88 -20.11
CA GLU A 30 14.07 -6.87 -18.65
C GLU A 30 14.14 -5.46 -18.07
N ARG A 31 14.98 -4.61 -18.64
CA ARG A 31 15.08 -3.20 -18.23
C ARG A 31 13.76 -2.45 -18.47
N ILE A 32 13.16 -2.66 -19.62
CA ILE A 32 11.86 -2.06 -19.98
C ILE A 32 10.77 -2.49 -19.00
N ILE A 33 10.67 -3.79 -18.71
CA ILE A 33 9.68 -4.33 -17.76
C ILE A 33 9.90 -3.73 -16.37
N LYS A 34 11.14 -3.68 -15.89
CA LYS A 34 11.46 -3.10 -14.58
C LYS A 34 11.09 -1.61 -14.50
N GLN A 35 11.33 -0.85 -15.56
CA GLN A 35 10.94 0.56 -15.63
C GLN A 35 9.41 0.71 -15.64
N ALA A 36 8.73 -0.14 -16.41
CA ALA A 36 7.27 -0.17 -16.47
C ALA A 36 6.65 -0.49 -15.09
N LEU A 37 7.15 -1.52 -14.40
CA LEU A 37 6.71 -1.86 -13.05
C LEU A 37 6.85 -0.68 -12.08
N ASN A 38 8.02 -0.04 -12.07
CA ASN A 38 8.23 1.11 -11.20
C ASN A 38 7.27 2.27 -11.50
N TRP A 39 7.02 2.53 -12.78
CA TRP A 39 6.09 3.57 -13.20
C TRP A 39 4.66 3.24 -12.77
N PHE A 40 4.20 1.98 -12.98
CA PHE A 40 2.85 1.55 -12.62
C PHE A 40 2.63 1.60 -11.11
N TYR A 41 3.57 1.13 -10.31
CA TYR A 41 3.45 1.21 -8.84
C TYR A 41 3.36 2.64 -8.30
N LEU A 42 3.85 3.62 -9.03
CA LEU A 42 3.80 5.03 -8.62
C LEU A 42 2.59 5.78 -9.18
N ASN A 43 2.05 5.36 -10.33
CA ASN A 43 1.07 6.16 -11.05
C ASN A 43 -0.27 5.44 -11.30
N TYR A 44 -0.33 4.13 -11.14
CA TYR A 44 -1.53 3.35 -11.43
C TYR A 44 -2.17 2.82 -10.15
N GLN A 45 -3.37 3.32 -9.86
CA GLN A 45 -4.05 3.03 -8.60
C GLN A 45 -4.35 1.54 -8.36
N TYR A 46 -4.53 0.75 -9.42
CA TYR A 46 -4.81 -0.69 -9.33
C TYR A 46 -3.54 -1.55 -9.20
N ALA A 47 -2.35 -0.94 -9.28
CA ALA A 47 -1.08 -1.61 -9.02
C ALA A 47 -0.73 -1.66 -7.52
N VAL A 48 -1.55 -1.06 -6.68
CA VAL A 48 -1.30 -0.90 -5.25
C VAL A 48 -2.55 -1.20 -4.44
N GLU A 49 -2.35 -1.69 -3.23
CA GLU A 49 -3.43 -1.99 -2.28
C GLU A 49 -3.17 -1.29 -0.95
N THR A 50 -4.24 -0.89 -0.28
CA THR A 50 -4.14 -0.39 1.09
C THR A 50 -4.04 -1.57 2.04
N GLN A 51 -2.97 -1.62 2.82
CA GLN A 51 -2.78 -2.61 3.88
C GLN A 51 -2.52 -1.93 5.22
N TYR A 52 -2.88 -2.67 6.28
CA TYR A 52 -2.76 -2.21 7.64
C TYR A 52 -1.69 -3.03 8.36
N TYR A 53 -0.76 -2.34 9.01
CA TYR A 53 0.27 -2.96 9.83
C TYR A 53 0.17 -2.48 11.27
N VAL A 54 0.48 -3.38 12.19
CA VAL A 54 0.60 -3.03 13.61
C VAL A 54 2.06 -3.21 14.01
N ILE A 55 2.66 -2.14 14.53
CA ILE A 55 3.99 -2.19 15.12
C ILE A 55 3.81 -2.36 16.63
N PRO A 56 4.28 -3.45 17.22
CA PRO A 56 4.16 -3.67 18.64
C PRO A 56 5.04 -2.71 19.43
N LYS A 57 4.61 -2.35 20.63
CA LYS A 57 5.36 -1.47 21.54
C LYS A 57 6.78 -1.95 21.85
N THR A 58 7.02 -3.25 21.75
CA THR A 58 8.34 -3.87 21.95
C THR A 58 9.41 -3.32 21.02
N ASP A 59 9.03 -3.02 19.78
CA ASP A 59 9.94 -2.52 18.75
C ASP A 59 10.39 -1.09 19.07
N PHE A 60 9.51 -0.29 19.70
CA PHE A 60 9.86 1.05 20.17
C PHE A 60 10.73 1.06 21.42
N ALA A 61 10.74 -0.05 22.18
CA ALA A 61 11.63 -0.24 23.31
C ALA A 61 13.03 -0.72 22.90
N ALA A 62 13.21 -1.21 21.67
CA ALA A 62 14.46 -1.73 21.16
C ALA A 62 15.55 -0.64 21.12
N LYS A 63 16.81 -1.06 21.31
CA LYS A 63 17.96 -0.14 21.31
C LYS A 63 18.13 0.58 19.96
N GLU A 64 17.82 -0.10 18.87
CA GLU A 64 17.90 0.45 17.51
C GLU A 64 16.92 1.62 17.32
N PHE A 65 15.70 1.47 17.79
CA PHE A 65 14.73 2.56 17.73
C PHE A 65 15.17 3.76 18.57
N LYS A 66 15.67 3.54 19.79
CA LYS A 66 16.13 4.62 20.66
C LYS A 66 17.29 5.44 20.07
N SER A 67 18.12 4.83 19.23
CA SER A 67 19.24 5.51 18.58
C SER A 67 18.85 6.23 17.31
N THR A 68 18.00 5.63 16.47
CA THR A 68 17.66 6.12 15.13
C THR A 68 16.27 6.75 15.04
N ARG A 69 15.38 6.47 16.00
CA ARG A 69 13.95 6.80 16.02
C ARG A 69 13.23 6.34 14.76
N SER A 70 13.73 5.29 14.15
CA SER A 70 13.22 4.75 12.89
C SER A 70 12.88 3.28 13.00
N VAL A 71 11.82 2.89 12.29
CA VAL A 71 11.37 1.50 12.14
C VAL A 71 11.52 1.12 10.68
N LEU A 72 12.02 -0.09 10.42
CA LEU A 72 12.11 -0.64 9.07
C LEU A 72 10.76 -1.27 8.71
N LEU A 73 10.19 -0.85 7.58
CA LEU A 73 8.98 -1.42 7.02
C LEU A 73 9.30 -2.45 5.92
N PRO A 74 8.36 -3.37 5.59
CA PRO A 74 8.53 -4.32 4.50
C PRO A 74 8.83 -3.64 3.16
N GLU A 75 9.58 -4.31 2.30
CA GLU A 75 9.99 -3.77 0.98
C GLU A 75 8.81 -3.49 0.05
N CYS A 76 7.70 -4.21 0.24
CA CYS A 76 6.48 -4.02 -0.53
C CYS A 76 5.78 -2.67 -0.26
N VAL A 77 6.07 -2.00 0.86
CA VAL A 77 5.46 -0.72 1.22
C VAL A 77 6.00 0.40 0.34
N ILE A 78 5.09 1.13 -0.32
CA ILE A 78 5.39 2.30 -1.14
C ILE A 78 5.26 3.58 -0.33
N SER A 79 4.15 3.71 0.38
CA SER A 79 3.81 4.92 1.13
C SER A 79 3.10 4.58 2.43
N VAL A 80 3.21 5.46 3.39
CA VAL A 80 2.47 5.43 4.65
C VAL A 80 1.52 6.62 4.63
N PHE A 81 0.23 6.38 4.88
CA PHE A 81 -0.77 7.46 4.88
C PHE A 81 -1.08 7.95 6.29
N GLU A 82 -1.11 7.03 7.23
CA GLU A 82 -1.53 7.35 8.56
C GLU A 82 -0.78 6.50 9.58
N VAL A 83 -0.41 7.16 10.68
CA VAL A 83 0.25 6.53 11.83
C VAL A 83 -0.52 6.95 13.07
N LYS A 84 -1.11 5.99 13.76
CA LYS A 84 -1.93 6.21 14.95
C LYS A 84 -1.45 5.38 16.11
N GLU A 85 -1.38 5.97 17.31
CA GLU A 85 -1.17 5.21 18.55
C GLU A 85 -2.53 4.77 19.09
N ILE A 86 -2.66 3.47 19.37
CA ILE A 86 -3.91 2.92 19.91
C ILE A 86 -3.95 3.20 21.40
N ASN A 87 -4.77 4.14 21.80
CA ASN A 87 -5.00 4.47 23.19
C ASN A 87 -5.91 3.41 23.87
N GLY A 88 -5.34 2.26 24.25
CA GLY A 88 -6.03 1.22 25.04
C GLY A 88 -6.21 1.64 26.49
N GLY A 89 -7.00 2.67 26.76
CA GLY A 89 -7.14 3.18 28.13
C GLY A 89 -8.51 3.72 28.47
N SER A 90 -9.44 3.67 27.57
CA SER A 90 -10.82 4.02 27.86
C SER A 90 -11.59 2.76 28.29
N ARG A 91 -12.44 2.88 29.30
CA ARG A 91 -13.27 1.83 29.87
C ARG A 91 -14.31 1.19 28.94
N LEU A 92 -14.28 1.51 27.69
CA LEU A 92 -14.97 0.83 26.60
C LEU A 92 -14.05 -0.28 26.05
N GLY A 93 -13.97 -1.37 26.82
CA GLY A 93 -13.37 -2.66 26.48
C GLY A 93 -12.06 -2.57 25.70
N THR A 94 -11.03 -3.15 26.23
CA THR A 94 -9.76 -3.41 25.57
C THR A 94 -9.93 -3.59 24.06
N ILE A 95 -9.72 -2.53 23.30
CA ILE A 95 -9.38 -2.67 21.91
C ILE A 95 -7.92 -3.13 21.90
N ASP A 96 -7.69 -4.36 22.35
CA ASP A 96 -6.55 -5.12 21.89
C ASP A 96 -6.75 -5.18 20.38
N ALA A 97 -5.77 -4.68 19.65
CA ALA A 97 -5.85 -4.47 18.22
C ALA A 97 -5.91 -5.77 17.41
N ASP A 98 -6.79 -6.64 17.78
CA ASP A 98 -7.30 -7.68 16.91
C ASP A 98 -8.42 -7.05 16.08
N PHE A 99 -8.07 -6.58 14.92
CA PHE A 99 -9.02 -6.13 13.89
C PHE A 99 -9.99 -7.25 13.46
N SER A 100 -9.75 -8.47 13.89
CA SER A 100 -10.69 -9.59 13.79
C SER A 100 -11.81 -9.53 14.84
N ASP A 101 -11.70 -8.63 15.83
CA ASP A 101 -12.72 -8.56 16.85
C ASP A 101 -13.99 -7.93 16.27
N ASN A 102 -14.98 -8.77 16.04
CA ASN A 102 -16.33 -8.43 15.58
C ASN A 102 -17.03 -7.34 16.45
N ARG A 103 -16.39 -6.82 17.49
CA ARG A 103 -16.91 -5.78 18.38
C ARG A 103 -17.00 -4.41 17.70
N LEU A 104 -16.07 -4.09 16.77
CA LEU A 104 -16.21 -2.87 15.96
C LEU A 104 -17.41 -2.99 15.01
N ILE A 105 -17.56 -4.15 14.38
CA ILE A 105 -18.72 -4.45 13.52
C ILE A 105 -19.99 -4.54 14.39
N ALA A 106 -19.91 -5.11 15.59
CA ALA A 106 -21.03 -5.16 16.50
C ALA A 106 -21.43 -3.77 17.02
N SER A 107 -20.48 -2.86 17.27
CA SER A 107 -20.83 -1.47 17.63
C SER A 107 -21.52 -0.73 16.50
N GLU A 108 -21.12 -0.95 15.25
CA GLU A 108 -21.85 -0.44 14.09
C GLU A 108 -23.24 -1.08 13.95
N LEU A 109 -23.37 -2.37 14.20
CA LEU A 109 -24.63 -3.10 14.18
C LEU A 109 -25.55 -2.73 15.36
N PHE A 110 -25.02 -2.52 16.56
CA PHE A 110 -25.80 -2.13 17.74
C PHE A 110 -26.18 -0.64 17.74
N LEU A 111 -25.43 0.20 17.05
CA LEU A 111 -25.82 1.60 16.80
C LEU A 111 -26.80 1.72 15.59
N SER A 112 -27.06 0.61 14.92
CA SER A 112 -28.00 0.51 13.78
C SER A 112 -29.48 0.19 14.13
N PRO A 113 -29.98 0.15 15.38
CA PRO A 113 -31.41 -0.10 15.59
C PRO A 113 -32.29 1.07 15.18
N PHE A 114 -31.73 2.21 14.83
CA PHE A 114 -32.48 3.32 14.28
C PHE A 114 -32.52 3.23 12.75
N GLN A 115 -33.39 2.37 12.25
CA GLN A 115 -33.89 2.42 10.87
C GLN A 115 -34.75 3.69 10.68
N SER A 116 -34.23 4.85 11.01
CA SER A 116 -34.87 6.09 10.61
C SER A 116 -34.17 6.56 9.32
N ASP A 117 -34.97 6.81 8.31
CA ASP A 117 -34.53 7.45 7.07
C ASP A 117 -34.05 8.90 7.30
N ASP A 118 -33.71 9.23 8.54
CA ASP A 118 -33.27 10.56 8.93
C ASP A 118 -31.78 10.73 8.65
N LEU A 119 -31.51 11.36 7.52
CA LEU A 119 -30.15 11.71 7.06
C LEU A 119 -29.39 12.55 8.08
N VAL A 120 -30.10 13.36 8.88
CA VAL A 120 -29.53 14.23 9.90
C VAL A 120 -28.96 13.39 11.06
N LEU A 121 -29.69 12.37 11.49
CA LEU A 121 -29.26 11.46 12.55
C LEU A 121 -28.03 10.64 12.11
N ARG A 122 -28.00 10.16 10.88
CA ARG A 122 -26.83 9.48 10.32
C ARG A 122 -25.62 10.41 10.25
N THR A 123 -25.80 11.63 9.77
CA THR A 123 -24.70 12.60 9.71
C THR A 123 -24.17 12.94 11.10
N ALA A 124 -25.05 13.10 12.07
CA ALA A 124 -24.66 13.33 13.47
C ALA A 124 -23.92 12.13 14.07
N GLN A 125 -24.36 10.90 13.77
CA GLN A 125 -23.67 9.68 14.20
C GLN A 125 -22.26 9.55 13.59
N TYR A 126 -22.11 9.82 12.30
CA TYR A 126 -20.79 9.83 11.66
C TYR A 126 -19.88 10.91 12.24
N SER A 127 -20.40 12.11 12.45
CA SER A 127 -19.64 13.20 13.07
C SER A 127 -19.23 12.88 14.52
N TYR A 128 -20.10 12.22 15.29
CA TYR A 128 -19.79 11.76 16.64
C TYR A 128 -18.76 10.64 16.64
N TRP A 129 -18.85 9.72 15.67
CA TRP A 129 -17.88 8.64 15.50
C TRP A 129 -16.51 9.17 15.11
N ASP A 130 -16.42 10.12 14.16
CA ASP A 130 -15.18 10.78 13.76
C ASP A 130 -14.55 11.56 14.91
N LEU A 131 -15.35 12.25 15.70
CA LEU A 131 -14.91 12.92 16.92
C LEU A 131 -14.37 11.91 17.94
N THR A 132 -15.09 10.81 18.16
CA THR A 132 -14.69 9.75 19.08
C THR A 132 -13.36 9.12 18.64
N GLN A 133 -13.20 8.81 17.37
CA GLN A 133 -11.92 8.33 16.83
C GLN A 133 -10.80 9.36 17.00
N ALA A 134 -11.06 10.63 16.77
CA ALA A 134 -10.06 11.69 16.95
C ALA A 134 -9.59 11.81 18.41
N PHE A 135 -10.46 11.54 19.39
CA PHE A 135 -10.11 11.54 20.81
C PHE A 135 -9.34 10.29 21.25
N PHE A 136 -9.62 9.13 20.65
CA PHE A 136 -9.04 7.85 21.07
C PHE A 136 -7.78 7.46 20.30
N LEU A 137 -7.62 7.98 19.08
CA LEU A 137 -6.48 7.68 18.21
C LEU A 137 -5.59 8.93 18.12
N GLU A 138 -4.48 8.91 18.83
CA GLU A 138 -3.50 9.99 18.74
C GLU A 138 -2.67 9.84 17.46
N ARG A 139 -2.75 10.84 16.58
CA ARG A 139 -1.93 10.89 15.36
C ARG A 139 -0.48 11.14 15.73
N ILE A 140 0.40 10.35 15.16
CA ILE A 140 1.84 10.48 15.32
C ILE A 140 2.41 11.13 14.07
N ALA A 141 3.20 12.18 14.26
CA ALA A 141 3.95 12.78 13.17
C ALA A 141 5.10 11.83 12.77
N TYR A 142 5.24 11.59 11.47
CA TYR A 142 6.24 10.67 10.93
C TYR A 142 6.82 11.20 9.62
N ASP A 143 7.98 10.68 9.27
CA ASP A 143 8.62 10.85 7.97
C ASP A 143 8.97 9.46 7.41
N TYR A 144 8.55 9.17 6.19
CA TYR A 144 8.80 7.89 5.54
C TYR A 144 9.63 8.05 4.28
N ASN A 145 10.75 7.34 4.23
CA ASN A 145 11.60 7.32 3.06
C ASN A 145 11.40 6.00 2.27
N GLN A 146 10.81 6.10 1.09
CA GLN A 146 10.52 4.96 0.23
C GLN A 146 11.77 4.19 -0.21
N ASN A 147 12.91 4.85 -0.37
CA ASN A 147 14.13 4.20 -0.85
C ASN A 147 14.82 3.39 0.23
N THR A 148 14.80 3.87 1.47
CA THR A 148 15.40 3.17 2.61
C THR A 148 14.41 2.29 3.36
N LYS A 149 13.11 2.37 3.02
CA LYS A 149 12.01 1.68 3.72
C LYS A 149 11.95 1.97 5.22
N ARG A 150 12.51 3.11 5.63
CA ARG A 150 12.53 3.52 7.02
C ARG A 150 11.48 4.58 7.28
N MET A 151 10.69 4.33 8.30
CA MET A 151 9.75 5.30 8.85
C MET A 151 10.35 5.88 10.12
N LYS A 152 10.59 7.18 10.15
CA LYS A 152 11.09 7.91 11.31
C LYS A 152 9.91 8.55 12.04
N ILE A 153 9.84 8.33 13.34
CA ILE A 153 8.83 8.94 14.19
C ILE A 153 9.33 10.30 14.66
N LEU A 154 8.50 11.31 14.44
CA LEU A 154 8.75 12.70 14.84
C LEU A 154 7.96 12.99 16.12
N GLY A 155 8.60 13.70 17.08
CA GLY A 155 7.93 14.07 18.32
C GLY A 155 8.09 13.05 19.43
N ARG A 156 6.98 12.69 20.12
CA ARG A 156 6.99 11.80 21.29
C ARG A 156 7.17 10.33 20.85
N ASP A 157 7.91 9.58 21.66
CA ASP A 157 8.04 8.13 21.45
C ASP A 157 6.71 7.44 21.76
N PRO A 158 6.25 6.53 20.90
CA PRO A 158 5.04 5.77 21.13
C PRO A 158 5.19 4.90 22.38
N LYS A 159 4.16 4.93 23.22
CA LYS A 159 4.12 4.11 24.46
C LYS A 159 3.31 2.83 24.30
N LYS A 160 2.59 2.73 23.18
CA LYS A 160 1.66 1.64 22.87
C LYS A 160 1.90 1.09 21.47
N ASN A 161 1.10 0.13 21.08
CA ASN A 161 1.11 -0.38 19.71
C ASN A 161 0.72 0.74 18.74
N VAL A 162 1.39 0.79 17.62
CA VAL A 162 1.15 1.80 16.57
C VAL A 162 0.53 1.12 15.37
N PHE A 163 -0.53 1.69 14.91
CA PHE A 163 -1.26 1.28 13.72
C PHE A 163 -0.82 2.12 12.52
N LEU A 164 -0.52 1.45 11.42
CA LEU A 164 -0.11 2.05 10.17
C LEU A 164 -1.12 1.73 9.08
N GLN A 165 -1.55 2.73 8.36
CA GLN A 165 -2.22 2.58 7.08
C GLN A 165 -1.20 2.83 5.97
N THR A 166 -0.95 1.81 5.15
CA THR A 166 0.11 1.84 4.14
C THR A 166 -0.42 1.47 2.77
N LEU A 167 0.29 1.94 1.76
CA LEU A 167 0.10 1.54 0.38
C LEU A 167 1.17 0.51 0.02
N VAL A 168 0.73 -0.65 -0.43
CA VAL A 168 1.60 -1.80 -0.71
C VAL A 168 1.49 -2.18 -2.17
N LYS A 169 2.62 -2.60 -2.76
CA LYS A 169 2.67 -3.15 -4.12
C LYS A 169 1.87 -4.46 -4.17
N ILE A 170 1.03 -4.62 -5.19
CA ILE A 170 0.48 -5.93 -5.51
C ILE A 170 1.57 -6.84 -6.07
N GLU A 171 1.30 -8.13 -6.11
CA GLU A 171 2.20 -9.12 -6.69
C GLU A 171 2.41 -8.87 -8.19
N GLU A 172 3.66 -8.96 -8.65
CA GLU A 172 4.01 -8.69 -10.06
C GLU A 172 3.25 -9.58 -11.05
N SER A 173 2.99 -10.85 -10.68
CA SER A 173 2.24 -11.81 -11.49
C SER A 173 0.84 -11.31 -11.86
N LYS A 174 0.15 -10.66 -10.92
CA LYS A 174 -1.18 -10.07 -11.13
C LYS A 174 -1.11 -8.86 -12.06
N LEU A 175 -0.03 -8.08 -11.96
CA LEU A 175 0.14 -6.90 -12.81
C LEU A 175 0.47 -7.30 -14.26
N TYR A 176 1.14 -8.44 -14.49
CA TYR A 176 1.42 -8.94 -15.83
C TYR A 176 0.15 -9.36 -16.58
N ASP A 177 -0.92 -9.72 -15.88
CA ASP A 177 -2.23 -10.01 -16.46
C ASP A 177 -3.05 -8.74 -16.79
N ASP A 178 -2.61 -7.58 -16.32
CA ASP A 178 -3.28 -6.30 -16.61
C ASP A 178 -3.03 -5.86 -18.05
N TRP A 179 -4.12 -5.67 -18.79
CA TRP A 179 -4.09 -5.23 -20.18
C TRP A 179 -3.37 -3.89 -20.38
N MET A 180 -3.54 -2.93 -19.47
CA MET A 180 -2.88 -1.63 -19.56
C MET A 180 -1.37 -1.78 -19.40
N PHE A 181 -0.95 -2.65 -18.48
CA PHE A 181 0.48 -2.94 -18.28
C PHE A 181 1.10 -3.58 -19.53
N GLN A 182 0.46 -4.59 -20.08
CA GLN A 182 0.92 -5.28 -21.32
C GLN A 182 1.11 -4.28 -22.47
N ARG A 183 0.09 -3.45 -22.72
CA ARG A 183 0.16 -2.41 -23.75
C ARG A 183 1.25 -1.39 -23.49
N TYR A 184 1.41 -0.97 -22.25
CA TYR A 184 2.46 -0.02 -21.90
C TYR A 184 3.86 -0.59 -22.16
N VAL A 185 4.13 -1.83 -21.72
CA VAL A 185 5.40 -2.53 -21.97
C VAL A 185 5.65 -2.65 -23.46
N THR A 186 4.66 -3.06 -24.26
CA THR A 186 4.77 -3.16 -25.70
C THR A 186 5.09 -1.81 -26.36
N CYS A 187 4.43 -0.74 -25.95
CA CYS A 187 4.72 0.60 -26.45
C CYS A 187 6.15 1.05 -26.12
N GLN A 188 6.62 0.80 -24.90
CA GLN A 188 8.00 1.11 -24.50
C GLN A 188 9.02 0.28 -25.29
N ALA A 189 8.71 -0.97 -25.56
CA ALA A 189 9.55 -1.83 -26.40
C ALA A 189 9.59 -1.33 -27.86
N LYS A 190 8.45 -0.92 -28.44
CA LYS A 190 8.39 -0.29 -29.78
C LYS A 190 9.21 0.99 -29.83
N MET A 191 9.13 1.84 -28.78
CA MET A 191 9.94 3.06 -28.72
C MET A 191 11.44 2.77 -28.59
N SER A 192 11.82 1.75 -27.81
CA SER A 192 13.23 1.33 -27.71
C SER A 192 13.75 0.82 -29.06
N LEU A 193 12.96 0.03 -29.77
CA LEU A 193 13.28 -0.46 -31.10
C LEU A 193 13.47 0.68 -32.10
N GLY A 194 12.53 1.64 -32.12
CA GLY A 194 12.61 2.80 -33.02
C GLY A 194 13.76 3.78 -32.77
N ARG A 195 14.42 3.68 -31.59
CA ARG A 195 15.65 4.46 -31.32
C ARG A 195 16.92 3.79 -31.84
N ILE A 196 16.84 2.50 -32.13
CA ILE A 196 17.98 1.70 -32.59
C ILE A 196 18.03 1.73 -34.13
N LEU A 197 16.89 1.93 -34.76
CA LEU A 197 16.75 2.13 -36.23
C LEU A 197 17.09 3.56 -36.63
#